data_d8bed967f361f1751d87ad2eaeb6978a
#
_entry.id   d8bed967f361f1751d87ad2eaeb6978a
#
_cell.length_a   1.000
_cell.length_b   1.000
_cell.length_c   1.000
_cell.angle_alpha   90.00
_cell.angle_beta   90.00
_cell.angle_gamma   90.00
#
_symmetry.space_group_name_H-M   'P 1'
#
loop_
_entity.id
_entity.type
_entity.pdbx_description
1 polymer ?
#
loop_
_entity_poly.entity_id
_entity_poly.type
_entity_poly.pdbx_seq_one_letter_code
_entity_poly.pdbx_strand_id
1 'polypeptide(L)'
;MAIKFEKNSLKYISKFAPIRCDTHFKHHIKLSDQFFNNKNIEWVSLDTILVDMKNGMNLSTKFYSMDKTSYYYLSVSQIKEYGLIEKNQNYITEDVTNEKDYFELSENMILVTRSGTVGISLSTNHNSFDFKENSYIPSGFVITAKVNSAYSADNISAYINLSYVQNFLKAMSAGKSQKNISQPVLKNLLIPSVLLNNKENKLNRYFNKYNEESSKLLKKINDCEKQLEEIKTDLSEDVKKEIEKLYS
;
A
#
# COMPACT_ATOMS: atom_id res chain seq x y z
N MET A 1 -18.02 -14.32 -28.18
CA MET A 1 -18.47 -12.92 -28.04
C MET A 1 -17.25 -12.02 -28.15
N ALA A 2 -17.03 -11.31 -29.24
CA ALA A 2 -15.88 -10.44 -29.43
C ALA A 2 -16.09 -9.14 -28.63
N ILE A 3 -15.20 -8.85 -27.69
CA ILE A 3 -15.22 -7.58 -26.94
C ILE A 3 -14.69 -6.51 -27.89
N LYS A 4 -15.55 -5.64 -28.36
CA LYS A 4 -15.16 -4.43 -29.09
C LYS A 4 -14.53 -3.46 -28.08
N PHE A 5 -13.21 -3.30 -28.10
CA PHE A 5 -12.56 -2.19 -27.43
C PHE A 5 -12.72 -0.94 -28.29
N GLU A 6 -13.11 0.18 -27.70
CA GLU A 6 -13.04 1.45 -28.41
C GLU A 6 -11.57 1.81 -28.67
N LYS A 7 -11.27 2.34 -29.85
CA LYS A 7 -9.90 2.70 -30.30
C LYS A 7 -9.11 3.57 -29.29
N ASN A 8 -9.80 4.32 -28.45
CA ASN A 8 -9.19 5.26 -27.49
C ASN A 8 -8.70 4.58 -26.20
N SER A 9 -9.40 3.54 -25.70
CA SER A 9 -8.95 2.76 -24.53
C SER A 9 -7.67 1.98 -24.81
N LEU A 10 -7.56 1.41 -26.01
CA LEU A 10 -6.35 0.74 -26.47
C LEU A 10 -5.16 1.69 -26.57
N LYS A 11 -5.38 2.95 -26.92
CA LYS A 11 -4.30 3.96 -27.06
C LYS A 11 -3.69 4.35 -25.70
N TYR A 12 -4.50 4.43 -24.65
CA TYR A 12 -3.99 4.67 -23.31
C TYR A 12 -3.24 3.42 -22.78
N ILE A 13 -3.86 2.27 -22.86
CA ILE A 13 -3.33 0.99 -22.39
C ILE A 13 -2.05 0.58 -23.15
N SER A 14 -1.98 0.82 -24.46
CA SER A 14 -0.80 0.50 -25.30
C SER A 14 0.47 1.25 -24.92
N LYS A 15 0.35 2.33 -24.16
CA LYS A 15 1.52 3.05 -23.63
C LYS A 15 2.23 2.28 -22.50
N PHE A 16 1.59 1.29 -21.88
CA PHE A 16 2.05 0.69 -20.62
C PHE A 16 2.58 -0.75 -20.74
N ALA A 17 2.12 -1.50 -21.70
CA ALA A 17 2.57 -2.88 -21.89
C ALA A 17 2.16 -3.40 -23.28
N PRO A 18 2.78 -4.45 -23.79
CA PRO A 18 2.20 -5.23 -24.88
C PRO A 18 0.80 -5.66 -24.44
N ILE A 19 -0.20 -5.45 -25.33
CA ILE A 19 -1.62 -5.70 -25.03
C ILE A 19 -1.78 -7.14 -24.59
N ARG A 20 -2.08 -7.33 -23.31
CA ARG A 20 -2.35 -8.64 -22.75
C ARG A 20 -3.79 -9.04 -23.11
N CYS A 21 -3.95 -10.24 -23.63
CA CYS A 21 -5.25 -10.78 -24.01
C CYS A 21 -5.75 -11.87 -23.05
N ASP A 22 -5.09 -12.04 -21.89
CA ASP A 22 -5.52 -13.04 -20.90
C ASP A 22 -6.82 -12.61 -20.18
N THR A 23 -7.49 -13.58 -19.59
CA THR A 23 -8.79 -13.40 -18.93
C THR A 23 -8.72 -12.42 -17.75
N HIS A 24 -7.62 -12.44 -17.01
CA HIS A 24 -7.40 -11.54 -15.88
C HIS A 24 -7.35 -10.09 -16.33
N PHE A 25 -6.56 -9.78 -17.36
CA PHE A 25 -6.50 -8.43 -17.94
C PHE A 25 -7.89 -7.98 -18.45
N LYS A 26 -8.55 -8.81 -19.24
CA LYS A 26 -9.87 -8.47 -19.82
C LYS A 26 -10.93 -8.18 -18.77
N HIS A 27 -10.92 -8.94 -17.67
CA HIS A 27 -11.86 -8.75 -16.57
C HIS A 27 -11.66 -7.39 -15.88
N HIS A 28 -10.46 -7.14 -15.43
CA HIS A 28 -10.18 -5.93 -14.63
C HIS A 28 -10.16 -4.65 -15.45
N ILE A 29 -9.64 -4.69 -16.69
CA ILE A 29 -9.59 -3.48 -17.51
C ILE A 29 -10.99 -2.99 -17.90
N LYS A 30 -11.94 -3.89 -18.12
CA LYS A 30 -13.32 -3.50 -18.39
C LYS A 30 -13.95 -2.72 -17.25
N LEU A 31 -13.60 -3.04 -15.99
CA LEU A 31 -14.13 -2.39 -14.81
C LEU A 31 -13.55 -0.97 -14.59
N SER A 32 -12.39 -0.68 -15.14
CA SER A 32 -11.72 0.62 -15.01
C SER A 32 -11.84 1.52 -16.24
N ASP A 33 -12.08 0.93 -17.40
CA ASP A 33 -12.02 1.58 -18.71
C ASP A 33 -12.96 2.79 -18.82
N GLN A 34 -14.20 2.64 -18.38
CA GLN A 34 -15.22 3.68 -18.44
C GLN A 34 -14.79 4.95 -17.67
N PHE A 35 -14.11 4.77 -16.55
CA PHE A 35 -13.64 5.89 -15.75
C PHE A 35 -12.47 6.62 -16.42
N PHE A 36 -11.42 5.88 -16.82
CA PHE A 36 -10.22 6.47 -17.40
C PHE A 36 -10.40 7.05 -18.80
N ASN A 37 -11.45 6.68 -19.51
CA ASN A 37 -11.81 7.25 -20.80
C ASN A 37 -12.77 8.45 -20.72
N ASN A 38 -13.08 8.94 -19.54
CA ASN A 38 -13.94 10.11 -19.39
C ASN A 38 -13.22 11.37 -19.86
N LYS A 39 -13.68 11.92 -21.00
CA LYS A 39 -13.08 13.12 -21.66
C LYS A 39 -13.35 14.42 -20.88
N ASN A 40 -14.28 14.42 -19.93
CA ASN A 40 -14.60 15.59 -19.11
C ASN A 40 -13.65 15.73 -17.91
N ILE A 41 -12.76 14.77 -17.69
CA ILE A 41 -11.77 14.80 -16.61
C ILE A 41 -10.43 15.21 -17.19
N GLU A 42 -9.82 16.24 -16.62
CA GLU A 42 -8.43 16.60 -16.89
C GLU A 42 -7.52 15.68 -16.09
N TRP A 43 -6.63 14.98 -16.79
CA TRP A 43 -5.76 13.95 -16.24
C TRP A 43 -4.31 14.39 -16.19
N VAL A 44 -3.65 14.07 -15.09
CA VAL A 44 -2.22 14.27 -14.86
C VAL A 44 -1.58 12.92 -14.55
N SER A 45 -0.37 12.67 -15.05
CA SER A 45 0.38 11.45 -14.70
C SER A 45 0.90 11.55 -13.26
N LEU A 46 0.85 10.45 -12.51
CA LEU A 46 1.42 10.39 -11.16
C LEU A 46 2.89 10.83 -11.13
N ASP A 47 3.68 10.45 -12.13
CA ASP A 47 5.12 10.82 -12.23
C ASP A 47 5.36 12.34 -12.16
N THR A 48 4.43 13.16 -12.69
CA THR A 48 4.60 14.62 -12.72
C THR A 48 4.47 15.30 -11.36
N ILE A 49 3.93 14.60 -10.38
CA ILE A 49 3.71 15.10 -9.01
C ILE A 49 4.63 14.46 -7.99
N LEU A 50 5.49 13.55 -8.42
CA LEU A 50 6.46 12.88 -7.56
C LEU A 50 7.82 13.58 -7.59
N VAL A 51 8.51 13.54 -6.46
CA VAL A 51 9.91 13.91 -6.33
C VAL A 51 10.81 12.70 -6.60
N ASP A 52 10.42 11.54 -6.07
CA ASP A 52 11.15 10.28 -6.21
C ASP A 52 10.19 9.09 -6.14
N MET A 53 10.59 7.96 -6.73
CA MET A 53 9.92 6.68 -6.62
C MET A 53 10.92 5.54 -6.65
N LYS A 54 10.86 4.66 -5.64
CA LYS A 54 11.77 3.51 -5.51
C LYS A 54 11.07 2.29 -4.91
N ASN A 55 11.68 1.13 -5.06
CA ASN A 55 11.29 -0.05 -4.28
C ASN A 55 11.92 0.06 -2.89
N GLY A 56 11.29 -0.55 -1.90
CA GLY A 56 11.88 -0.70 -0.59
C GLY A 56 13.10 -1.64 -0.58
N MET A 57 13.63 -1.88 0.58
CA MET A 57 14.86 -2.63 0.81
C MET A 57 14.61 -4.14 0.85
N ASN A 58 15.49 -4.93 0.21
CA ASN A 58 15.55 -6.37 0.41
C ASN A 58 16.50 -6.67 1.58
N LEU A 59 15.93 -7.04 2.72
CA LEU A 59 16.69 -7.28 3.93
C LEU A 59 16.90 -8.78 4.16
N SER A 60 18.13 -9.16 4.54
CA SER A 60 18.43 -10.51 5.00
C SER A 60 17.85 -10.73 6.40
N THR A 61 17.35 -11.94 6.67
CA THR A 61 16.77 -12.33 7.97
C THR A 61 17.75 -12.20 9.15
N LYS A 62 19.06 -12.21 8.88
CA LYS A 62 20.09 -12.00 9.92
C LYS A 62 20.02 -10.64 10.61
N PHE A 63 19.35 -9.66 9.99
CA PHE A 63 19.16 -8.32 10.55
C PHE A 63 17.86 -8.17 11.32
N TYR A 64 17.03 -9.22 11.38
CA TYR A 64 15.81 -9.15 12.17
C TYR A 64 16.17 -9.26 13.66
N SER A 65 15.57 -8.38 14.46
CA SER A 65 15.69 -8.40 15.91
C SER A 65 14.52 -9.15 16.53
N MET A 66 14.81 -9.97 17.53
CA MET A 66 13.78 -10.56 18.39
C MET A 66 13.29 -9.56 19.44
N ASP A 67 14.13 -8.58 19.77
CA ASP A 67 13.80 -7.51 20.70
C ASP A 67 13.16 -6.33 19.98
N LYS A 68 12.29 -5.63 20.67
CA LYS A 68 11.67 -4.39 20.15
C LYS A 68 12.75 -3.32 20.01
N THR A 69 12.88 -2.78 18.79
CA THR A 69 13.74 -1.63 18.48
C THR A 69 12.89 -0.47 17.96
N SER A 70 13.49 0.69 17.74
CA SER A 70 12.85 1.82 17.06
C SER A 70 12.80 1.66 15.54
N TYR A 71 13.38 0.59 14.98
CA TYR A 71 13.45 0.35 13.54
C TYR A 71 12.46 -0.75 13.12
N TYR A 72 11.50 -0.37 12.29
CA TYR A 72 10.48 -1.25 11.76
C TYR A 72 10.74 -1.61 10.30
N TYR A 73 10.75 -2.89 9.98
CA TYR A 73 10.77 -3.38 8.61
C TYR A 73 9.36 -3.72 8.14
N LEU A 74 8.80 -2.85 7.29
CA LEU A 74 7.42 -2.94 6.84
C LEU A 74 7.25 -3.98 5.74
N SER A 75 6.56 -5.06 6.04
CA SER A 75 6.13 -6.06 5.07
C SER A 75 4.81 -5.65 4.39
N VAL A 76 4.54 -6.25 3.23
CA VAL A 76 3.27 -6.05 2.51
C VAL A 76 2.04 -6.41 3.35
N SER A 77 2.16 -7.43 4.22
CA SER A 77 1.05 -7.89 5.06
C SER A 77 0.57 -6.84 6.07
N GLN A 78 1.47 -5.96 6.50
CA GLN A 78 1.18 -4.91 7.47
C GLN A 78 0.54 -3.68 6.85
N ILE A 79 0.70 -3.45 5.53
CA ILE A 79 0.17 -2.27 4.85
C ILE A 79 -1.27 -2.55 4.41
N LYS A 80 -2.19 -1.75 4.94
CA LYS A 80 -3.61 -1.76 4.56
C LYS A 80 -4.04 -0.38 4.10
N GLU A 81 -5.12 -0.31 3.36
CA GLU A 81 -5.71 0.97 2.93
C GLU A 81 -6.17 1.86 4.08
N TYR A 82 -6.39 1.26 5.26
CA TYR A 82 -6.86 1.91 6.48
C TYR A 82 -5.77 2.09 7.55
N GLY A 83 -4.50 1.80 7.24
CA GLY A 83 -3.35 2.00 8.13
C GLY A 83 -2.41 0.81 8.23
N LEU A 84 -1.47 0.87 9.17
CA LEU A 84 -0.56 -0.22 9.47
C LEU A 84 -1.19 -1.19 10.49
N ILE A 85 -1.11 -2.49 10.21
CA ILE A 85 -1.46 -3.53 11.19
C ILE A 85 -0.23 -3.81 12.05
N GLU A 86 -0.39 -3.76 13.36
CA GLU A 86 0.69 -4.00 14.33
C GLU A 86 1.09 -5.47 14.45
N LYS A 87 0.21 -6.38 14.02
CA LYS A 87 0.47 -7.81 14.07
C LYS A 87 1.68 -8.20 13.21
N ASN A 88 2.55 -9.07 13.75
CA ASN A 88 3.76 -9.55 13.10
C ASN A 88 4.73 -8.41 12.72
N GLN A 89 4.89 -7.42 13.60
CA GLN A 89 5.89 -6.38 13.42
C GLN A 89 7.29 -7.02 13.37
N ASN A 90 8.03 -6.67 12.32
CA ASN A 90 9.42 -7.07 12.20
C ASN A 90 10.30 -5.91 12.65
N TYR A 91 11.00 -6.12 13.75
CA TYR A 91 12.04 -5.19 14.20
C TYR A 91 13.36 -5.56 13.53
N ILE A 92 14.21 -4.57 13.32
CA ILE A 92 15.55 -4.77 12.76
C ILE A 92 16.59 -4.14 13.64
N THR A 93 17.81 -4.69 13.57
CA THR A 93 18.96 -4.20 14.33
C THR A 93 19.46 -2.88 13.77
N GLU A 94 20.12 -2.08 14.60
CA GLU A 94 20.74 -0.80 14.19
C GLU A 94 21.90 -0.99 13.18
N ASP A 95 22.49 -2.19 13.15
CA ASP A 95 23.58 -2.56 12.24
C ASP A 95 23.18 -2.73 10.78
N VAL A 96 21.89 -2.51 10.46
CA VAL A 96 21.43 -2.47 9.08
C VAL A 96 22.15 -1.33 8.37
N THR A 97 23.04 -1.72 7.49
CA THR A 97 24.03 -0.96 6.73
C THR A 97 23.68 0.51 6.40
N ASN A 98 24.67 1.30 6.00
CA ASN A 98 24.58 2.69 5.56
C ASN A 98 23.52 2.98 4.49
N GLU A 99 22.89 1.94 3.92
CA GLU A 99 21.82 2.05 2.94
C GLU A 99 20.43 2.29 3.56
N LYS A 100 20.26 2.09 4.89
CA LYS A 100 18.96 2.28 5.56
C LYS A 100 18.39 3.68 5.32
N ASP A 101 19.22 4.70 5.41
CA ASP A 101 18.82 6.11 5.27
C ASP A 101 18.22 6.39 3.88
N TYR A 102 18.70 5.67 2.86
CA TYR A 102 18.15 5.75 1.51
C TYR A 102 16.72 5.19 1.43
N PHE A 103 16.40 4.16 2.21
CA PHE A 103 15.11 3.48 2.19
C PHE A 103 14.15 3.98 3.27
N GLU A 104 14.64 4.72 4.25
CA GLU A 104 13.82 5.23 5.34
C GLU A 104 12.68 6.11 4.84
N LEU A 105 11.50 5.90 5.44
CA LEU A 105 10.32 6.69 5.13
C LEU A 105 10.38 8.06 5.79
N SER A 106 9.69 9.01 5.18
CA SER A 106 9.45 10.35 5.74
C SER A 106 8.01 10.77 5.49
N GLU A 107 7.60 11.89 6.04
CA GLU A 107 6.27 12.46 5.78
C GLU A 107 6.03 12.72 4.28
N ASN A 108 4.77 12.79 3.91
CA ASN A 108 4.28 13.07 2.55
C ASN A 108 4.80 12.09 1.49
N MET A 109 4.86 10.81 1.84
CA MET A 109 5.11 9.71 0.90
C MET A 109 3.87 8.83 0.75
N ILE A 110 3.80 8.11 -0.35
CA ILE A 110 2.86 7.00 -0.56
C ILE A 110 3.62 5.68 -0.58
N LEU A 111 3.06 4.69 0.07
CA LEU A 111 3.45 3.29 -0.01
C LEU A 111 2.47 2.60 -0.95
N VAL A 112 2.95 1.76 -1.85
CA VAL A 112 2.08 0.92 -2.69
C VAL A 112 2.59 -0.51 -2.66
N THR A 113 1.72 -1.44 -2.26
CA THR A 113 2.07 -2.86 -2.25
C THR A 113 2.29 -3.36 -3.67
N ARG A 114 3.51 -3.82 -3.95
CA ARG A 114 3.93 -4.26 -5.27
C ARG A 114 3.53 -5.70 -5.57
N SER A 115 3.55 -6.55 -4.56
CA SER A 115 3.44 -8.01 -4.66
C SER A 115 2.52 -8.55 -3.56
N GLY A 116 1.97 -9.74 -3.75
CA GLY A 116 0.97 -10.29 -2.82
C GLY A 116 -0.39 -9.62 -3.02
N THR A 117 -0.84 -8.80 -2.09
CA THR A 117 -2.03 -7.95 -2.28
C THR A 117 -1.61 -6.71 -3.06
N VAL A 118 -1.72 -6.79 -4.38
CA VAL A 118 -1.21 -5.78 -5.31
C VAL A 118 -2.02 -4.49 -5.27
N GLY A 119 -1.34 -3.34 -5.16
CA GLY A 119 -1.93 -2.02 -5.39
C GLY A 119 -2.52 -1.33 -4.16
N ILE A 120 -2.52 -1.96 -2.98
CA ILE A 120 -2.92 -1.25 -1.75
C ILE A 120 -1.98 -0.08 -1.52
N SER A 121 -2.55 1.09 -1.30
CA SER A 121 -1.80 2.31 -1.02
C SER A 121 -2.05 2.82 0.40
N LEU A 122 -1.00 3.33 1.04
CA LEU A 122 -1.06 3.98 2.34
C LEU A 122 -0.17 5.23 2.32
N SER A 123 -0.69 6.35 2.79
CA SER A 123 0.08 7.58 2.99
C SER A 123 0.89 7.49 4.28
N THR A 124 2.10 8.01 4.27
CA THR A 124 2.92 8.15 5.49
C THR A 124 2.44 9.26 6.44
N ASN A 125 1.51 10.12 6.00
CA ASN A 125 0.86 11.09 6.89
C ASN A 125 -0.25 10.44 7.76
N HIS A 126 -0.57 9.16 7.49
CA HIS A 126 -1.55 8.43 8.29
C HIS A 126 -1.06 8.31 9.74
N ASN A 127 -1.97 8.42 10.70
CA ASN A 127 -1.68 8.41 12.13
C ASN A 127 -1.17 7.07 12.70
N SER A 128 -1.07 6.03 11.89
CA SER A 128 -0.38 4.78 12.23
C SER A 128 1.16 4.89 12.13
N PHE A 129 1.70 6.00 11.61
CA PHE A 129 3.13 6.27 11.61
C PHE A 129 3.48 7.24 12.74
N ASP A 130 4.46 6.87 13.54
CA ASP A 130 5.07 7.74 14.55
C ASP A 130 6.55 7.94 14.24
N PHE A 131 6.84 8.94 13.43
CA PHE A 131 8.21 9.30 13.03
C PHE A 131 9.04 9.97 14.13
N LYS A 132 8.46 10.29 15.28
CA LYS A 132 9.21 10.83 16.41
C LYS A 132 9.95 9.73 17.17
N GLU A 133 9.29 8.59 17.28
CA GLU A 133 9.79 7.46 18.07
C GLU A 133 10.36 6.33 17.18
N ASN A 134 10.00 6.28 15.90
CA ASN A 134 10.26 5.11 15.07
C ASN A 134 10.74 5.48 13.67
N SER A 135 11.62 4.66 13.14
CA SER A 135 12.07 4.63 11.76
C SER A 135 11.40 3.47 11.02
N TYR A 136 10.93 3.72 9.79
CA TYR A 136 10.23 2.73 9.00
C TYR A 136 10.97 2.45 7.70
N ILE A 137 11.32 1.20 7.47
CA ILE A 137 12.03 0.73 6.27
C ILE A 137 11.12 -0.25 5.53
N PRO A 138 10.58 0.11 4.36
CA PRO A 138 9.69 -0.76 3.61
C PRO A 138 10.47 -1.89 2.94
N SER A 139 9.85 -3.07 2.87
CA SER A 139 10.40 -4.22 2.15
C SER A 139 10.47 -3.98 0.64
N GLY A 140 11.33 -4.70 -0.06
CA GLY A 140 11.46 -4.65 -1.52
C GLY A 140 10.20 -5.00 -2.30
N PHE A 141 9.17 -5.51 -1.62
CA PHE A 141 7.83 -5.77 -2.17
C PHE A 141 6.87 -4.59 -2.02
N VAL A 142 7.36 -3.46 -1.56
CA VAL A 142 6.63 -2.18 -1.45
C VAL A 142 7.31 -1.16 -2.35
N ILE A 143 6.55 -0.43 -3.14
CA ILE A 143 7.00 0.75 -3.86
C ILE A 143 6.71 1.96 -2.98
N THR A 144 7.70 2.83 -2.81
CA THR A 144 7.57 4.10 -2.12
C THR A 144 7.71 5.25 -3.10
N ALA A 145 6.94 6.29 -2.91
CA ALA A 145 7.07 7.49 -3.71
C ALA A 145 6.91 8.75 -2.86
N LYS A 146 7.87 9.64 -2.95
CA LYS A 146 7.84 10.96 -2.32
C LYS A 146 6.98 11.88 -3.16
N VAL A 147 5.93 12.40 -2.59
CA VAL A 147 5.02 13.34 -3.25
C VAL A 147 5.59 14.76 -3.09
N ASN A 148 5.51 15.57 -4.14
CA ASN A 148 5.89 16.97 -4.06
C ASN A 148 5.06 17.69 -2.98
N SER A 149 5.70 18.55 -2.18
CA SER A 149 5.07 19.23 -1.05
C SER A 149 3.87 20.13 -1.41
N ALA A 150 3.70 20.44 -2.70
CA ALA A 150 2.51 21.13 -3.19
C ALA A 150 1.24 20.25 -3.17
N TYR A 151 1.35 18.92 -2.98
CA TYR A 151 0.26 17.96 -3.08
C TYR A 151 0.18 17.07 -1.84
N SER A 152 -1.02 16.52 -1.59
CA SER A 152 -1.27 15.63 -0.44
C SER A 152 -1.07 14.18 -0.80
N ALA A 153 -0.17 13.49 -0.11
CA ALA A 153 -0.02 12.03 -0.20
C ALA A 153 -1.30 11.29 0.23
N ASP A 154 -2.08 11.85 1.17
CA ASP A 154 -3.33 11.24 1.65
C ASP A 154 -4.37 11.16 0.53
N ASN A 155 -4.57 12.26 -0.21
CA ASN A 155 -5.52 12.30 -1.31
C ASN A 155 -5.13 11.34 -2.44
N ILE A 156 -3.82 11.25 -2.75
CA ILE A 156 -3.30 10.37 -3.78
C ILE A 156 -3.44 8.92 -3.35
N SER A 157 -3.10 8.60 -2.10
CA SER A 157 -3.24 7.25 -1.55
C SER A 157 -4.71 6.80 -1.53
N ALA A 158 -5.62 7.64 -1.06
CA ALA A 158 -7.05 7.35 -1.07
C ALA A 158 -7.59 7.16 -2.49
N TYR A 159 -7.14 7.96 -3.46
CA TYR A 159 -7.49 7.80 -4.87
C TYR A 159 -7.01 6.45 -5.42
N ILE A 160 -5.77 6.04 -5.12
CA ILE A 160 -5.21 4.76 -5.58
C ILE A 160 -6.05 3.58 -5.06
N ASN A 161 -6.62 3.68 -3.87
CA ASN A 161 -7.46 2.63 -3.27
C ASN A 161 -8.89 2.56 -3.84
N LEU A 162 -9.31 3.50 -4.68
CA LEU A 162 -10.64 3.43 -5.30
C LEU A 162 -10.77 2.20 -6.22
N SER A 163 -11.93 1.57 -6.20
CA SER A 163 -12.14 0.26 -6.85
C SER A 163 -11.78 0.24 -8.33
N TYR A 164 -12.08 1.31 -9.07
CA TYR A 164 -11.74 1.39 -10.50
C TYR A 164 -10.23 1.57 -10.73
N VAL A 165 -9.50 2.26 -9.84
CA VAL A 165 -8.04 2.36 -9.89
C VAL A 165 -7.40 1.03 -9.52
N GLN A 166 -7.91 0.37 -8.48
CA GLN A 166 -7.49 -0.98 -8.09
C GLN A 166 -7.68 -2.00 -9.22
N ASN A 167 -8.80 -1.94 -9.93
CA ASN A 167 -9.02 -2.80 -11.10
C ASN A 167 -8.02 -2.50 -12.23
N PHE A 168 -7.70 -1.23 -12.48
CA PHE A 168 -6.65 -0.88 -13.44
C PHE A 168 -5.29 -1.44 -13.03
N LEU A 169 -4.87 -1.25 -11.78
CA LEU A 169 -3.60 -1.76 -11.27
C LEU A 169 -3.52 -3.30 -11.32
N LYS A 170 -4.62 -3.99 -10.99
CA LYS A 170 -4.73 -5.45 -11.11
C LYS A 170 -4.63 -5.90 -12.58
N ALA A 171 -5.28 -5.19 -13.51
CA ALA A 171 -5.15 -5.47 -14.94
C ALA A 171 -3.71 -5.31 -15.43
N MET A 172 -3.02 -4.27 -14.98
CA MET A 172 -1.64 -3.96 -15.37
C MET A 172 -0.60 -4.81 -14.63
N SER A 173 -0.98 -5.55 -13.59
CA SER A 173 -0.07 -6.42 -12.85
C SER A 173 0.39 -7.61 -13.70
N ALA A 174 1.67 -7.97 -13.58
CA ALA A 174 2.29 -9.06 -14.33
C ALA A 174 2.75 -10.19 -13.39
N GLY A 175 2.90 -11.39 -13.93
CA GLY A 175 3.34 -12.59 -13.21
C GLY A 175 2.35 -13.74 -13.33
N LYS A 176 2.84 -14.98 -13.36
CA LYS A 176 2.01 -16.18 -13.46
C LYS A 176 1.43 -16.60 -12.11
N SER A 177 2.28 -16.91 -11.16
CA SER A 177 1.90 -17.34 -9.81
C SER A 177 1.71 -16.14 -8.86
N GLN A 178 2.59 -15.16 -8.93
CA GLN A 178 2.53 -13.94 -8.11
C GLN A 178 2.42 -12.71 -9.00
N LYS A 179 1.35 -11.97 -8.84
CA LYS A 179 1.14 -10.71 -9.55
C LYS A 179 2.00 -9.60 -8.95
N ASN A 180 2.58 -8.77 -9.82
CA ASN A 180 3.44 -7.66 -9.43
C ASN A 180 3.11 -6.41 -10.24
N ILE A 181 3.15 -5.24 -9.58
CA ILE A 181 3.14 -3.93 -10.25
C ILE A 181 4.57 -3.44 -10.39
N SER A 182 4.86 -2.82 -11.53
CA SER A 182 6.13 -2.13 -11.76
C SER A 182 6.02 -0.63 -11.52
N GLN A 183 7.15 0.01 -11.20
CA GLN A 183 7.21 1.48 -11.07
C GLN A 183 6.69 2.21 -12.33
N PRO A 184 7.04 1.82 -13.57
CA PRO A 184 6.49 2.45 -14.76
C PRO A 184 4.95 2.42 -14.84
N VAL A 185 4.30 1.36 -14.36
CA VAL A 185 2.83 1.30 -14.29
C VAL A 185 2.29 2.35 -13.35
N LEU A 186 2.87 2.49 -12.15
CA LEU A 186 2.46 3.51 -11.19
C LEU A 186 2.78 4.94 -11.69
N LYS A 187 3.97 5.17 -12.21
CA LYS A 187 4.38 6.49 -12.74
C LYS A 187 3.40 7.02 -13.77
N ASN A 188 2.90 6.15 -14.60
CA ASN A 188 1.95 6.51 -15.65
C ASN A 188 0.47 6.46 -15.19
N LEU A 189 0.17 6.15 -13.94
CA LEU A 189 -1.20 6.19 -13.43
C LEU A 189 -1.77 7.60 -13.59
N LEU A 190 -2.95 7.69 -14.20
CA LEU A 190 -3.64 8.97 -14.39
C LEU A 190 -4.38 9.37 -13.12
N ILE A 191 -4.17 10.61 -12.70
CA ILE A 191 -4.79 11.24 -11.55
C ILE A 191 -5.62 12.42 -12.03
N PRO A 192 -6.89 12.56 -11.60
CA PRO A 192 -7.69 13.75 -11.91
C PRO A 192 -7.02 15.02 -11.36
N SER A 193 -6.81 16.03 -12.19
CA SER A 193 -6.16 17.29 -11.78
C SER A 193 -6.86 17.98 -10.60
N VAL A 194 -8.16 17.77 -10.45
CA VAL A 194 -8.94 18.30 -9.32
C VAL A 194 -8.46 17.80 -7.95
N LEU A 195 -7.82 16.62 -7.87
CA LEU A 195 -7.24 16.09 -6.64
C LEU A 195 -5.93 16.79 -6.25
N LEU A 196 -5.31 17.48 -7.18
CA LEU A 196 -4.04 18.19 -6.98
C LEU A 196 -4.23 19.61 -6.45
N ASN A 197 -5.49 20.09 -6.41
CA ASN A 197 -5.82 21.38 -5.82
C ASN A 197 -5.85 21.26 -4.30
N ASN A 198 -4.91 21.94 -3.62
CA ASN A 198 -4.88 22.04 -2.15
C ASN A 198 -6.02 22.89 -1.55
N LYS A 199 -6.86 23.50 -2.40
CA LYS A 199 -8.06 24.18 -1.93
C LYS A 199 -9.04 23.15 -1.36
N GLU A 200 -9.60 23.47 -0.20
CA GLU A 200 -10.63 22.66 0.42
C GLU A 200 -11.79 22.45 -0.57
N ASN A 201 -11.94 21.22 -1.04
CA ASN A 201 -13.00 20.83 -1.95
C ASN A 201 -13.78 19.64 -1.38
N LYS A 202 -14.93 19.31 -2.00
CA LYS A 202 -15.79 18.23 -1.53
C LYS A 202 -15.09 16.86 -1.54
N LEU A 203 -14.15 16.61 -2.46
CA LEU A 203 -13.40 15.34 -2.53
C LEU A 203 -12.46 15.22 -1.35
N ASN A 204 -11.72 16.29 -1.01
CA ASN A 204 -10.83 16.28 0.15
C ASN A 204 -11.60 15.99 1.45
N ARG A 205 -12.83 16.53 1.60
CA ARG A 205 -13.68 16.21 2.75
C ARG A 205 -14.08 14.73 2.80
N TYR A 206 -14.37 14.10 1.66
CA TYR A 206 -14.66 12.67 1.62
C TYR A 206 -13.45 11.84 2.00
N PHE A 207 -12.27 12.15 1.47
CA PHE A 207 -11.04 11.44 1.81
C PHE A 207 -10.65 11.62 3.28
N ASN A 208 -10.73 12.83 3.81
CA ASN A 208 -10.46 13.09 5.22
C ASN A 208 -11.42 12.31 6.13
N LYS A 209 -12.73 12.33 5.82
CA LYS A 209 -13.71 11.54 6.55
C LYS A 209 -13.42 10.04 6.50
N TYR A 210 -13.08 9.52 5.31
CA TYR A 210 -12.69 8.12 5.16
C TYR A 210 -11.47 7.77 6.02
N ASN A 211 -10.43 8.59 5.98
CA ASN A 211 -9.21 8.38 6.75
C ASN A 211 -9.46 8.41 8.27
N GLU A 212 -10.30 9.35 8.75
CA GLU A 212 -10.68 9.41 10.16
C GLU A 212 -11.46 8.19 10.62
N GLU A 213 -12.46 7.77 9.85
CA GLU A 213 -13.30 6.61 10.17
C GLU A 213 -12.49 5.31 10.11
N SER A 214 -11.64 5.15 9.09
CA SER A 214 -10.78 3.98 8.95
C SER A 214 -9.74 3.88 10.07
N SER A 215 -9.16 4.99 10.49
CA SER A 215 -8.23 5.03 11.63
C SER A 215 -8.88 4.60 12.94
N LYS A 216 -10.14 5.00 13.19
CA LYS A 216 -10.90 4.54 14.37
C LYS A 216 -11.16 3.04 14.34
N LEU A 217 -11.45 2.50 13.15
CA LEU A 217 -11.67 1.06 12.98
C LEU A 217 -10.37 0.27 13.12
N LEU A 218 -9.26 0.79 12.59
CA LEU A 218 -7.93 0.17 12.75
C LEU A 218 -7.58 0.00 14.22
N LYS A 219 -7.79 1.04 15.03
CA LYS A 219 -7.54 0.95 16.48
C LYS A 219 -8.34 -0.19 17.12
N LYS A 220 -9.63 -0.33 16.78
CA LYS A 220 -10.45 -1.45 17.29
C LYS A 220 -9.92 -2.81 16.82
N ILE A 221 -9.46 -2.91 15.58
CA ILE A 221 -8.88 -4.16 15.04
C ILE A 221 -7.63 -4.53 15.84
N ASN A 222 -6.71 -3.60 16.04
CA ASN A 222 -5.48 -3.82 16.80
C ASN A 222 -5.79 -4.22 18.26
N ASP A 223 -6.76 -3.57 18.91
CA ASP A 223 -7.20 -3.91 20.26
C ASP A 223 -7.77 -5.34 20.33
N CYS A 224 -8.60 -5.73 19.34
CA CYS A 224 -9.15 -7.10 19.27
C CYS A 224 -8.06 -8.15 19.00
N GLU A 225 -7.09 -7.87 18.12
CA GLU A 225 -5.98 -8.79 17.85
C GLU A 225 -5.11 -8.99 19.10
N LYS A 226 -4.86 -7.93 19.86
CA LYS A 226 -4.12 -8.00 21.12
C LYS A 226 -4.86 -8.88 22.15
N GLN A 227 -6.17 -8.69 22.34
CA GLN A 227 -6.98 -9.52 23.22
C GLN A 227 -6.96 -10.99 22.81
N LEU A 228 -6.99 -11.29 21.51
CA LEU A 228 -6.89 -12.66 21.02
C LEU A 228 -5.55 -13.32 21.35
N GLU A 229 -4.45 -12.59 21.28
CA GLU A 229 -3.12 -13.12 21.65
C GLU A 229 -3.01 -13.34 23.16
N GLU A 230 -3.59 -12.46 23.98
CA GLU A 230 -3.69 -12.65 25.43
C GLU A 230 -4.47 -13.95 25.78
N ILE A 231 -5.65 -14.15 25.18
CA ILE A 231 -6.46 -15.36 25.38
C ILE A 231 -5.70 -16.63 24.98
N LYS A 232 -4.97 -16.60 23.85
CA LYS A 232 -4.17 -17.77 23.42
C LYS A 232 -3.02 -18.06 24.38
N THR A 233 -2.39 -17.04 24.92
CA THR A 233 -1.30 -17.17 25.88
C THR A 233 -1.83 -17.83 27.15
N ASP A 234 -2.94 -17.33 27.71
CA ASP A 234 -3.57 -17.88 28.90
C ASP A 234 -3.98 -19.33 28.69
N LEU A 235 -4.64 -19.64 27.55
CA LEU A 235 -5.00 -21.01 27.21
C LEU A 235 -3.78 -21.94 27.13
N SER A 236 -2.70 -21.47 26.53
CA SER A 236 -1.47 -22.26 26.38
C SER A 236 -0.84 -22.58 27.74
N GLU A 237 -0.83 -21.62 28.66
CA GLU A 237 -0.35 -21.82 30.02
C GLU A 237 -1.23 -22.79 30.83
N ASP A 238 -2.57 -22.66 30.74
CA ASP A 238 -3.50 -23.52 31.44
C ASP A 238 -3.44 -24.97 30.94
N VAL A 239 -3.34 -25.16 29.60
CA VAL A 239 -3.18 -26.50 29.03
C VAL A 239 -1.84 -27.11 29.45
N LYS A 240 -0.75 -26.32 29.49
CA LYS A 240 0.55 -26.80 29.98
C LYS A 240 0.47 -27.27 31.43
N LYS A 241 -0.10 -26.47 32.31
CA LYS A 241 -0.28 -26.83 33.73
C LYS A 241 -1.09 -28.11 33.89
N GLU A 242 -2.14 -28.30 33.10
CA GLU A 242 -2.97 -29.50 33.19
C GLU A 242 -2.24 -30.75 32.69
N ILE A 243 -1.45 -30.63 31.60
CA ILE A 243 -0.59 -31.71 31.13
C ILE A 243 0.43 -32.09 32.23
N GLU A 244 1.12 -31.12 32.84
CA GLU A 244 2.09 -31.38 33.91
C GLU A 244 1.49 -32.14 35.09
N LYS A 245 0.23 -31.85 35.47
CA LYS A 245 -0.51 -32.59 36.51
C LYS A 245 -0.83 -34.02 36.11
N LEU A 246 -1.11 -34.30 34.84
CA LEU A 246 -1.46 -35.64 34.37
C LEU A 246 -0.25 -36.59 34.34
N TYR A 247 0.97 -36.06 34.32
CA TYR A 247 2.20 -36.84 34.26
C TYR A 247 3.06 -36.75 35.52
N SER A 248 2.58 -36.06 36.56
CA SER A 248 3.18 -36.03 37.91
C SER A 248 2.53 -37.09 38.83
#